data_ab8abd22da2b435b255506ec1fd055ac
#
_entry.id   ab8abd22da2b435b255506ec1fd055ac
#
_cell.length_a   1.000
_cell.length_b   1.000
_cell.length_c   1.000
_cell.angle_alpha   90.00
_cell.angle_beta   90.00
_cell.angle_gamma   90.00
#
_symmetry.space_group_name_H-M   'P 1'
#
loop_
_entity.id
_entity.type
_entity.pdbx_description
1 polymer ?
#
loop_
_entity_poly.entity_id
_entity_poly.type
_entity_poly.pdbx_seq_one_letter_code
_entity_poly.pdbx_strand_id
1 'polypeptide(L)'
;MNIELSMGKCEACNIDAPSLCDDEIKKLHPQIPSWSIIEDEDEVKRLICAFAFKDYNESLNFTNIVAKLAEEEDHHPEIILEWGKVTVSWWSHKIKGLHQNDFICAAKTDELFNSFN
;
A
#
# COMPACT_ATOMS: atom_id res chain seq x y z
N MET A 1 10.15 -18.69 -7.96
CA MET A 1 10.99 -17.49 -7.94
C MET A 1 10.19 -16.32 -7.41
N ASN A 2 10.67 -15.69 -6.36
CA ASN A 2 9.96 -14.56 -5.76
C ASN A 2 10.28 -13.28 -6.51
N ILE A 3 9.24 -12.63 -7.01
CA ILE A 3 9.38 -11.31 -7.61
C ILE A 3 9.52 -10.32 -6.46
N GLU A 4 10.54 -9.47 -6.53
CA GLU A 4 10.68 -8.40 -5.56
C GLU A 4 9.62 -7.33 -5.85
N LEU A 5 8.69 -7.17 -4.92
CA LEU A 5 7.50 -6.33 -5.13
C LEU A 5 7.85 -4.87 -5.46
N SER A 6 8.87 -4.31 -4.80
CA SER A 6 9.25 -2.91 -5.03
C SER A 6 9.75 -2.64 -6.43
N MET A 7 10.20 -3.66 -7.15
CA MET A 7 10.66 -3.55 -8.53
C MET A 7 9.53 -3.70 -9.55
N GLY A 8 8.34 -4.08 -9.08
CA GLY A 8 7.19 -4.26 -9.95
C GLY A 8 6.54 -2.96 -10.36
N LYS A 9 5.67 -3.05 -11.36
CA LYS A 9 4.82 -1.94 -11.79
C LYS A 9 3.38 -2.36 -11.69
N CYS A 10 2.52 -1.44 -11.32
CA CYS A 10 1.10 -1.71 -11.23
C CYS A 10 0.49 -1.90 -12.61
N GLU A 11 -0.35 -2.92 -12.71
CA GLU A 11 -1.15 -3.14 -13.90
C GLU A 11 -2.43 -2.31 -13.79
N ALA A 12 -3.03 -1.99 -14.92
CA ALA A 12 -4.30 -1.28 -14.91
C ALA A 12 -5.36 -2.10 -14.19
N CYS A 13 -5.99 -1.50 -13.18
CA CYS A 13 -7.09 -2.14 -12.48
C CYS A 13 -8.34 -2.13 -13.35
N ASN A 14 -8.99 -3.26 -13.49
CA ASN A 14 -10.28 -3.35 -14.14
C ASN A 14 -11.18 -4.26 -13.31
N ILE A 15 -12.49 -4.15 -13.55
CA ILE A 15 -13.50 -4.87 -12.76
C ILE A 15 -13.41 -6.39 -12.93
N ASP A 16 -12.82 -6.85 -14.02
CA ASP A 16 -12.69 -8.27 -14.31
C ASP A 16 -11.42 -8.88 -13.74
N ALA A 17 -10.51 -8.06 -13.21
CA ALA A 17 -9.30 -8.57 -12.57
C ALA A 17 -9.69 -9.30 -11.28
N PRO A 18 -9.26 -10.56 -11.09
CA PRO A 18 -9.62 -11.29 -9.88
C PRO A 18 -8.85 -10.75 -8.67
N SER A 19 -9.51 -10.75 -7.51
CA SER A 19 -8.83 -10.52 -6.23
C SER A 19 -7.86 -11.66 -5.98
N LEU A 20 -6.80 -11.37 -5.24
CA LEU A 20 -5.87 -12.42 -4.82
C LEU A 20 -6.56 -13.38 -3.84
N CYS A 21 -6.30 -14.67 -3.99
CA CYS A 21 -6.78 -15.67 -3.05
C CYS A 21 -5.87 -15.69 -1.81
N ASP A 22 -6.32 -16.34 -0.73
CA ASP A 22 -5.57 -16.40 0.51
C ASP A 22 -4.16 -16.98 0.36
N ASP A 23 -3.98 -17.98 -0.51
CA ASP A 23 -2.67 -18.57 -0.74
C ASP A 23 -1.71 -17.59 -1.41
N GLU A 24 -2.21 -16.79 -2.36
CA GLU A 24 -1.40 -15.76 -3.02
C GLU A 24 -1.00 -14.66 -2.04
N ILE A 25 -1.94 -14.26 -1.18
CA ILE A 25 -1.68 -13.26 -0.13
C ILE A 25 -0.59 -13.76 0.82
N LYS A 26 -0.66 -15.02 1.24
CA LYS A 26 0.35 -15.62 2.12
C LYS A 26 1.75 -15.66 1.49
N LYS A 27 1.83 -15.76 0.17
CA LYS A 27 3.12 -15.74 -0.53
C LYS A 27 3.72 -14.35 -0.60
N LEU A 28 2.88 -13.32 -0.74
CA LEU A 28 3.34 -11.95 -0.92
C LEU A 28 3.55 -11.20 0.40
N HIS A 29 2.75 -11.49 1.41
CA HIS A 29 2.79 -10.78 2.68
C HIS A 29 4.18 -10.75 3.36
N PRO A 30 4.97 -11.83 3.33
CA PRO A 30 6.32 -11.80 3.94
C PRO A 30 7.26 -10.74 3.38
N GLN A 31 7.00 -10.21 2.18
CA GLN A 31 7.80 -9.13 1.61
C GLN A 31 7.45 -7.76 2.18
N ILE A 32 6.32 -7.66 2.86
CA ILE A 32 5.85 -6.41 3.49
C ILE A 32 5.41 -6.71 4.93
N PRO A 33 6.33 -7.17 5.80
CA PRO A 33 5.95 -7.69 7.12
C PRO A 33 5.38 -6.62 8.06
N SER A 34 5.64 -5.34 7.81
CA SER A 34 5.11 -4.25 8.64
C SER A 34 3.64 -3.93 8.34
N TRP A 35 3.11 -4.46 7.26
CA TRP A 35 1.73 -4.21 6.85
C TRP A 35 0.80 -5.27 7.41
N SER A 36 -0.35 -4.81 7.92
CA SER A 36 -1.42 -5.70 8.38
C SER A 36 -2.47 -5.82 7.30
N ILE A 37 -3.16 -6.95 7.28
CA ILE A 37 -4.30 -7.15 6.39
C ILE A 37 -5.54 -7.06 7.24
N ILE A 38 -6.41 -6.10 6.91
CA ILE A 38 -7.67 -5.91 7.63
C ILE A 38 -8.84 -6.05 6.65
N GLU A 39 -10.02 -6.33 7.17
CA GLU A 39 -11.25 -6.28 6.41
C GLU A 39 -12.10 -5.12 6.93
N ASP A 40 -12.68 -4.36 6.01
CA ASP A 40 -13.59 -3.29 6.39
C ASP A 40 -15.02 -3.82 6.59
N GLU A 41 -15.97 -2.92 6.82
CA GLU A 41 -17.38 -3.27 7.07
C GLU A 41 -18.02 -4.01 5.89
N ASP A 42 -17.52 -3.80 4.69
CA ASP A 42 -18.01 -4.45 3.47
C ASP A 42 -17.22 -5.72 3.13
N GLU A 43 -16.42 -6.21 4.08
CA GLU A 43 -15.57 -7.41 3.92
C GLU A 43 -14.47 -7.23 2.84
N VAL A 44 -14.12 -5.98 2.53
CA VAL A 44 -13.05 -5.67 1.59
C VAL A 44 -11.71 -5.70 2.32
N LYS A 45 -10.78 -6.55 1.86
CA LYS A 45 -9.45 -6.63 2.45
C LYS A 45 -8.60 -5.45 2.04
N ARG A 46 -7.83 -4.93 3.01
CA ARG A 46 -6.91 -3.80 2.82
C ARG A 46 -5.58 -4.10 3.45
N LEU A 47 -4.51 -3.57 2.84
CA LEU A 47 -3.20 -3.52 3.47
C LEU A 47 -3.10 -2.18 4.21
N ILE A 48 -2.69 -2.21 5.47
CA ILE A 48 -2.58 -0.98 6.26
C ILE A 48 -1.27 -0.96 7.05
N CYS A 49 -0.64 0.21 7.09
CA CYS A 49 0.57 0.44 7.87
C CYS A 49 0.63 1.88 8.36
N ALA A 50 1.04 2.06 9.62
CA ALA A 50 1.24 3.39 10.21
C ALA A 50 2.72 3.68 10.31
N PHE A 51 3.13 4.88 9.90
CA PHE A 51 4.52 5.35 9.92
C PHE A 51 4.65 6.49 10.92
N ALA A 52 5.64 6.43 11.80
CA ALA A 52 5.86 7.43 12.85
C ALA A 52 6.87 8.49 12.42
N PHE A 53 6.61 9.74 12.76
CA PHE A 53 7.47 10.88 12.45
C PHE A 53 7.62 11.77 13.69
N LYS A 54 8.63 12.63 13.68
CA LYS A 54 8.92 13.49 14.83
C LYS A 54 8.00 14.70 14.93
N ASP A 55 7.36 15.12 13.84
CA ASP A 55 6.48 16.29 13.82
C ASP A 55 5.52 16.24 12.62
N TYR A 56 4.64 17.23 12.54
CA TYR A 56 3.66 17.32 11.48
C TYR A 56 4.27 17.60 10.11
N ASN A 57 5.33 18.40 10.07
CA ASN A 57 6.00 18.73 8.81
C ASN A 57 6.58 17.50 8.13
N GLU A 58 7.21 16.62 8.91
CA GLU A 58 7.71 15.35 8.36
C GLU A 58 6.57 14.45 7.89
N SER A 59 5.48 14.38 8.67
CA SER A 59 4.29 13.63 8.30
C SER A 59 3.71 14.14 6.98
N LEU A 60 3.62 15.45 6.82
CA LEU A 60 3.14 16.08 5.59
C LEU A 60 4.05 15.75 4.41
N ASN A 61 5.37 15.86 4.60
CA ASN A 61 6.32 15.57 3.53
C ASN A 61 6.20 14.11 3.06
N PHE A 62 6.08 13.19 4.00
CA PHE A 62 5.91 11.77 3.65
C PHE A 62 4.58 11.54 2.91
N THR A 63 3.51 12.20 3.37
CA THR A 63 2.20 12.12 2.71
C THR A 63 2.31 12.56 1.24
N ASN A 64 3.02 13.64 0.97
CA ASN A 64 3.22 14.14 -0.40
C ASN A 64 4.01 13.15 -1.25
N ILE A 65 5.02 12.50 -0.66
CA ILE A 65 5.83 11.50 -1.36
C ILE A 65 4.97 10.27 -1.74
N VAL A 66 4.14 9.81 -0.82
CA VAL A 66 3.24 8.67 -1.10
C VAL A 66 2.19 9.06 -2.15
N ALA A 67 1.66 10.27 -2.07
CA ALA A 67 0.70 10.76 -3.06
C ALA A 67 1.31 10.80 -4.46
N LYS A 68 2.57 11.20 -4.57
CA LYS A 68 3.28 11.19 -5.84
C LYS A 68 3.45 9.78 -6.39
N LEU A 69 3.81 8.83 -5.53
CA LEU A 69 3.88 7.42 -5.90
C LEU A 69 2.54 6.95 -6.45
N ALA A 70 1.44 7.29 -5.78
CA ALA A 70 0.10 6.90 -6.19
C ALA A 70 -0.22 7.40 -7.61
N GLU A 71 0.13 8.65 -7.90
CA GLU A 71 -0.06 9.22 -9.24
C GLU A 71 0.79 8.51 -10.29
N GLU A 72 2.04 8.19 -9.97
CA GLU A 72 2.94 7.51 -10.89
C GLU A 72 2.46 6.09 -11.22
N GLU A 73 1.87 5.40 -10.25
CA GLU A 73 1.38 4.03 -10.44
C GLU A 73 -0.09 3.99 -10.86
N ASP A 74 -0.75 5.14 -10.92
CA ASP A 74 -2.19 5.25 -11.21
C ASP A 74 -3.02 4.32 -10.31
N HIS A 75 -2.66 4.28 -9.03
CA HIS A 75 -3.30 3.46 -8.02
C HIS A 75 -3.28 4.23 -6.70
N HIS A 76 -4.47 4.52 -6.14
CA HIS A 76 -4.60 5.53 -5.10
C HIS A 76 -4.98 4.93 -3.74
N PRO A 77 -4.18 5.19 -2.68
CA PRO A 77 -4.45 4.69 -1.33
C PRO A 77 -5.35 5.65 -0.55
N GLU A 78 -5.81 5.19 0.60
CA GLU A 78 -6.28 6.09 1.63
C GLU A 78 -5.06 6.51 2.46
N ILE A 79 -4.90 7.81 2.69
CA ILE A 79 -3.82 8.34 3.53
C ILE A 79 -4.43 9.17 4.64
N ILE A 80 -4.07 8.85 5.89
CA ILE A 80 -4.51 9.63 7.05
C ILE A 80 -3.28 10.35 7.60
N LEU A 81 -3.28 11.66 7.49
CA LEU A 81 -2.21 12.52 7.96
C LEU A 81 -2.54 13.01 9.37
N GLU A 82 -1.64 12.73 10.31
CA GLU A 82 -1.75 13.19 11.68
C GLU A 82 -0.43 13.78 12.13
N TRP A 83 -0.44 14.53 13.22
CA TRP A 83 0.81 14.99 13.81
C TRP A 83 1.63 13.77 14.24
N GLY A 84 2.81 13.62 13.65
CA GLY A 84 3.72 12.53 13.99
C GLY A 84 3.33 11.16 13.49
N LYS A 85 2.30 11.04 12.63
CA LYS A 85 1.89 9.74 12.10
C LYS A 85 1.22 9.88 10.74
N VAL A 86 1.55 8.95 9.85
CA VAL A 86 0.85 8.80 8.56
C VAL A 86 0.41 7.34 8.44
N THR A 87 -0.88 7.13 8.25
CA THR A 87 -1.43 5.80 8.05
C THR A 87 -1.79 5.64 6.59
N VAL A 88 -1.27 4.60 5.96
CA VAL A 88 -1.51 4.34 4.54
C VAL A 88 -2.24 3.02 4.39
N SER A 89 -3.30 3.02 3.60
CA SER A 89 -4.06 1.80 3.29
C SER A 89 -4.14 1.62 1.78
N TRP A 90 -3.72 0.46 1.31
CA TRP A 90 -3.79 0.11 -0.11
C TRP A 90 -4.82 -1.00 -0.33
N TRP A 91 -5.72 -0.81 -1.26
CA TRP A 91 -6.63 -1.85 -1.76
C TRP A 91 -7.11 -1.45 -3.15
N SER A 92 -7.60 -2.41 -3.89
CA SER A 92 -8.04 -2.17 -5.26
C SER A 92 -9.55 -1.92 -5.27
N HIS A 93 -9.92 -0.65 -5.48
CA HIS A 93 -11.30 -0.18 -5.35
C HIS A 93 -12.26 -0.85 -6.32
N LYS A 94 -11.85 -1.07 -7.56
CA LYS A 94 -12.72 -1.64 -8.59
C LYS A 94 -13.03 -3.11 -8.35
N ILE A 95 -12.08 -3.86 -7.81
CA ILE A 95 -12.26 -5.30 -7.56
C ILE A 95 -12.67 -5.59 -6.13
N LYS A 96 -12.77 -4.56 -5.29
CA LYS A 96 -13.19 -4.64 -3.89
C LYS A 96 -12.39 -5.68 -3.10
N GLY A 97 -11.07 -5.60 -3.20
CA GLY A 97 -10.17 -6.52 -2.52
C GLY A 97 -8.72 -6.23 -2.84
N LEU A 98 -7.86 -7.21 -2.56
CA LEU A 98 -6.43 -7.08 -2.81
C LEU A 98 -6.06 -7.62 -4.19
N HIS A 99 -5.16 -6.90 -4.83
CA HIS A 99 -4.53 -7.26 -6.09
C HIS A 99 -3.01 -7.15 -5.88
N GLN A 100 -2.23 -7.74 -6.78
CA GLN A 100 -0.77 -7.64 -6.72
C GLN A 100 -0.31 -6.18 -6.66
N ASN A 101 -1.04 -5.26 -7.32
CA ASN A 101 -0.74 -3.82 -7.28
C ASN A 101 -0.67 -3.28 -5.85
N ASP A 102 -1.52 -3.74 -4.95
CA ASP A 102 -1.54 -3.27 -3.57
C ASP A 102 -0.26 -3.66 -2.85
N PHE A 103 0.23 -4.88 -3.07
CA PHE A 103 1.49 -5.35 -2.49
C PHE A 103 2.68 -4.61 -3.08
N ILE A 104 2.67 -4.34 -4.38
CA ILE A 104 3.72 -3.55 -5.05
C ILE A 104 3.78 -2.16 -4.46
N CYS A 105 2.64 -1.49 -4.31
CA CYS A 105 2.58 -0.14 -3.75
C CYS A 105 2.98 -0.11 -2.29
N ALA A 106 2.60 -1.12 -1.50
CA ALA A 106 3.03 -1.23 -0.10
C ALA A 106 4.55 -1.36 -0.01
N ALA A 107 5.15 -2.22 -0.83
CA ALA A 107 6.62 -2.40 -0.85
C ALA A 107 7.33 -1.10 -1.26
N LYS A 108 6.81 -0.39 -2.25
CA LYS A 108 7.36 0.91 -2.68
C LYS A 108 7.21 1.96 -1.59
N THR A 109 6.10 1.95 -0.86
CA THR A 109 5.90 2.85 0.28
C THR A 109 6.94 2.59 1.36
N ASP A 110 7.25 1.32 1.65
CA ASP A 110 8.31 0.98 2.61
C ASP A 110 9.67 1.51 2.18
N GLU A 111 10.00 1.40 0.89
CA GLU A 111 11.27 1.94 0.38
C GLU A 111 11.34 3.46 0.53
N LEU A 112 10.23 4.16 0.25
CA LEU A 112 10.16 5.60 0.43
C LEU A 112 10.37 5.99 1.89
N PHE A 113 9.77 5.25 2.82
CA PHE A 113 9.95 5.49 4.25
C PHE A 113 11.40 5.26 4.67
N ASN A 114 12.01 4.18 4.23
CA ASN A 114 13.41 3.85 4.55
C ASN A 114 14.39 4.90 4.03
N SER A 115 14.06 5.53 2.92
CA SER A 115 14.90 6.58 2.29
C SER A 115 14.58 7.97 2.81
N PHE A 116 13.54 8.11 3.63
CA PHE A 116 13.03 9.42 4.05
C PHE A 116 13.97 10.16 5.01
N ASN A 117 14.74 9.44 5.78
CA ASN A 117 15.65 10.03 6.78
C ASN A 117 16.94 10.53 6.16
#